data_b104a74ab5ded641275871faa2446678
#
_entry.id   b104a74ab5ded641275871faa2446678
#
_cell.length_a   1.000
_cell.length_b   1.000
_cell.length_c   1.000
_cell.angle_alpha   90.00
_cell.angle_beta   90.00
_cell.angle_gamma   90.00
#
_symmetry.space_group_name_H-M   'P 1'
#
loop_
_entity.id
_entity.type
_entity.pdbx_description
1 polymer ?
#
loop_
_entity_poly.entity_id
_entity_poly.type
_entity_poly.pdbx_seq_one_letter_code
_entity_poly.pdbx_strand_id
1 'polypeptide(L)'
;MKKVFVVGGSGRIATDLIKDLVATGNEVTAGARHPEKVIKLNHVTAVELNLHDSVDKIAESMKGMDAVYFVAGSRGKDLLQTDAMGAVKTMQAAEKDGIKRYIMLSSLYALQPEMWAKIPSLASIMDYNIAKFFADNYLISNTSLDYTILQPASLTEEPGTGKIQIGEGSATTNPIPDVAQTLADILQHNNTIGHVIMMRSGNTPIEEALDKI
;
A
#
# COMPACT_ATOMS: atom_id res chain seq x y z
N MET A 1 11.21 -1.44 -17.07
CA MET A 1 10.59 -2.68 -16.57
C MET A 1 11.20 -3.00 -15.22
N LYS A 2 10.40 -3.02 -14.16
CA LYS A 2 10.81 -3.41 -12.80
C LYS A 2 10.10 -4.71 -12.40
N LYS A 3 10.72 -5.47 -11.51
CA LYS A 3 10.12 -6.63 -10.85
C LYS A 3 9.54 -6.18 -9.52
N VAL A 4 8.22 -6.30 -9.37
CA VAL A 4 7.49 -5.74 -8.25
C VAL A 4 6.81 -6.82 -7.45
N PHE A 5 6.98 -6.82 -6.14
CA PHE A 5 6.26 -7.71 -5.23
C PHE A 5 5.05 -7.00 -4.62
N VAL A 6 3.85 -7.58 -4.77
CA VAL A 6 2.62 -7.04 -4.20
C VAL A 6 2.14 -7.93 -3.06
N VAL A 7 2.27 -7.45 -1.82
CA VAL A 7 1.76 -8.12 -0.61
C VAL A 7 0.27 -7.87 -0.48
N GLY A 8 -0.51 -8.94 -0.40
CA GLY A 8 -1.98 -8.86 -0.39
C GLY A 8 -2.60 -8.90 -1.78
N GLY A 9 -1.94 -9.57 -2.73
CA GLY A 9 -2.25 -9.59 -4.17
C GLY A 9 -3.65 -10.04 -4.57
N SER A 10 -4.44 -10.66 -3.67
CA SER A 10 -5.84 -11.02 -3.92
C SER A 10 -6.84 -9.99 -3.39
N GLY A 11 -6.37 -8.84 -2.89
CA GLY A 11 -7.20 -7.76 -2.38
C GLY A 11 -7.86 -6.93 -3.48
N ARG A 12 -8.90 -6.14 -3.11
CA ARG A 12 -9.62 -5.26 -4.05
C ARG A 12 -8.69 -4.26 -4.73
N ILE A 13 -7.93 -3.51 -3.92
CA ILE A 13 -6.95 -2.53 -4.43
C ILE A 13 -5.84 -3.23 -5.22
N ALA A 14 -5.35 -4.38 -4.72
CA ALA A 14 -4.30 -5.14 -5.40
C ALA A 14 -4.70 -5.56 -6.82
N THR A 15 -5.97 -5.89 -7.04
CA THR A 15 -6.46 -6.28 -8.37
C THR A 15 -6.27 -5.18 -9.40
N ASP A 16 -6.61 -3.94 -9.07
CA ASP A 16 -6.45 -2.80 -9.97
C ASP A 16 -4.99 -2.34 -10.03
N LEU A 17 -4.30 -2.26 -8.89
CA LEU A 17 -2.86 -1.97 -8.85
C LEU A 17 -2.03 -2.90 -9.74
N ILE A 18 -2.31 -4.21 -9.72
CA ILE A 18 -1.61 -5.19 -10.55
C ILE A 18 -1.85 -4.91 -12.04
N LYS A 19 -3.10 -4.57 -12.44
CA LYS A 19 -3.41 -4.18 -13.84
C LYS A 19 -2.59 -2.95 -14.26
N ASP A 20 -2.56 -1.92 -13.42
CA ASP A 20 -1.87 -0.66 -13.72
C ASP A 20 -0.35 -0.85 -13.79
N LEU A 21 0.22 -1.64 -12.87
CA LEU A 21 1.65 -1.99 -12.89
C LEU A 21 2.04 -2.78 -14.15
N VAL A 22 1.21 -3.73 -14.59
CA VAL A 22 1.44 -4.48 -15.82
C VAL A 22 1.28 -3.58 -17.04
N ALA A 23 0.26 -2.71 -17.06
CA ALA A 23 0.04 -1.76 -18.15
C ALA A 23 1.21 -0.79 -18.35
N THR A 24 1.93 -0.45 -17.27
CA THR A 24 3.16 0.36 -17.32
C THR A 24 4.43 -0.46 -17.54
N GLY A 25 4.29 -1.74 -17.92
CA GLY A 25 5.41 -2.60 -18.38
C GLY A 25 6.22 -3.25 -17.25
N ASN A 26 5.65 -3.42 -16.05
CA ASN A 26 6.32 -4.11 -14.95
C ASN A 26 5.94 -5.59 -14.89
N GLU A 27 6.84 -6.40 -14.32
CA GLU A 27 6.57 -7.79 -13.92
C GLU A 27 6.11 -7.80 -12.46
N VAL A 28 5.00 -8.49 -12.18
CA VAL A 28 4.40 -8.51 -10.85
C VAL A 28 4.42 -9.92 -10.26
N THR A 29 4.99 -10.05 -9.07
CA THR A 29 4.79 -11.22 -8.21
C THR A 29 3.79 -10.85 -7.12
N ALA A 30 2.63 -11.49 -7.12
CA ALA A 30 1.53 -11.18 -6.21
C ALA A 30 1.44 -12.22 -5.11
N GLY A 31 1.83 -11.83 -3.89
CA GLY A 31 1.78 -12.68 -2.69
C GLY A 31 0.41 -12.64 -2.01
N ALA A 32 -0.21 -13.79 -1.82
CA ALA A 32 -1.50 -13.93 -1.16
C ALA A 32 -1.63 -15.26 -0.43
N ARG A 33 -2.46 -15.31 0.64
CA ARG A 33 -2.81 -16.58 1.32
C ARG A 33 -3.55 -17.57 0.41
N HIS A 34 -4.22 -17.04 -0.61
CA HIS A 34 -4.98 -17.76 -1.62
C HIS A 34 -4.53 -17.29 -3.01
N PRO A 35 -3.39 -17.80 -3.52
CA PRO A 35 -2.84 -17.37 -4.80
C PRO A 35 -3.78 -17.64 -5.98
N GLU A 36 -4.66 -18.62 -5.89
CA GLU A 36 -5.69 -18.92 -6.89
C GLU A 36 -6.70 -17.78 -7.09
N LYS A 37 -6.79 -16.83 -6.14
CA LYS A 37 -7.67 -15.65 -6.19
C LYS A 37 -6.99 -14.41 -6.77
N VAL A 38 -5.71 -14.47 -7.04
CA VAL A 38 -4.98 -13.40 -7.71
C VAL A 38 -5.45 -13.31 -9.16
N ILE A 39 -5.57 -12.09 -9.67
CA ILE A 39 -5.95 -11.86 -11.07
C ILE A 39 -4.94 -12.54 -12.01
N LYS A 40 -5.45 -13.23 -13.03
CA LYS A 40 -4.65 -13.93 -14.03
C LYS A 40 -4.39 -13.01 -15.23
N LEU A 41 -3.18 -12.53 -15.34
CA LEU A 41 -2.71 -11.68 -16.46
C LEU A 41 -1.32 -12.14 -16.89
N ASN A 42 -0.92 -11.82 -18.12
CA ASN A 42 0.46 -11.92 -18.56
C ASN A 42 1.34 -11.05 -17.66
N HIS A 43 2.56 -11.47 -17.38
CA HIS A 43 3.51 -10.78 -16.48
C HIS A 43 3.07 -10.72 -15.00
N VAL A 44 2.11 -11.56 -14.58
CA VAL A 44 1.71 -11.73 -13.18
C VAL A 44 1.98 -13.15 -12.74
N THR A 45 2.77 -13.31 -11.68
CA THR A 45 3.01 -14.58 -11.00
C THR A 45 2.36 -14.53 -9.62
N ALA A 46 1.42 -15.43 -9.35
CA ALA A 46 0.81 -15.56 -8.03
C ALA A 46 1.62 -16.54 -7.18
N VAL A 47 1.92 -16.15 -5.92
CA VAL A 47 2.65 -17.00 -4.96
C VAL A 47 1.91 -17.05 -3.63
N GLU A 48 2.05 -18.18 -2.93
CA GLU A 48 1.53 -18.26 -1.57
C GLU A 48 2.37 -17.38 -0.63
N LEU A 49 1.69 -16.55 0.15
CA LEU A 49 2.30 -15.68 1.15
C LEU A 49 1.43 -15.66 2.40
N ASN A 50 1.99 -16.14 3.51
CA ASN A 50 1.38 -16.03 4.83
C ASN A 50 2.17 -15.05 5.70
N LEU A 51 1.53 -13.94 6.10
CA LEU A 51 2.17 -12.91 6.92
C LEU A 51 2.41 -13.37 8.37
N HIS A 52 1.90 -14.52 8.77
CA HIS A 52 2.23 -15.16 10.06
C HIS A 52 3.57 -15.91 10.03
N ASP A 53 4.11 -16.18 8.85
CA ASP A 53 5.40 -16.86 8.70
C ASP A 53 6.58 -16.01 9.24
N SER A 54 7.76 -16.61 9.31
CA SER A 54 8.99 -15.93 9.68
C SER A 54 9.42 -14.92 8.61
N VAL A 55 10.23 -13.94 9.01
CA VAL A 55 10.82 -12.96 8.09
C VAL A 55 11.61 -13.67 6.97
N ASP A 56 12.34 -14.74 7.30
CA ASP A 56 13.14 -15.50 6.35
C ASP A 56 12.29 -16.12 5.23
N LYS A 57 11.16 -16.72 5.62
CA LYS A 57 10.24 -17.32 4.66
C LYS A 57 9.54 -16.28 3.78
N ILE A 58 9.22 -15.12 4.35
CA ILE A 58 8.66 -13.98 3.60
C ILE A 58 9.72 -13.44 2.62
N ALA A 59 10.97 -13.28 3.05
CA ALA A 59 12.08 -12.82 2.22
C ALA A 59 12.32 -13.73 1.01
N GLU A 60 12.30 -15.06 1.20
CA GLU A 60 12.42 -16.01 0.09
C GLU A 60 11.43 -15.73 -1.04
N SER A 61 10.19 -15.29 -0.70
CA SER A 61 9.17 -14.97 -1.70
C SER A 61 9.44 -13.66 -2.44
N MET A 62 10.27 -12.77 -1.86
CA MET A 62 10.56 -11.43 -2.40
C MET A 62 11.89 -11.36 -3.15
N LYS A 63 12.64 -12.45 -3.18
CA LYS A 63 14.00 -12.48 -3.72
C LYS A 63 14.08 -12.00 -5.18
N GLY A 64 14.98 -11.05 -5.41
CA GLY A 64 15.22 -10.49 -6.75
C GLY A 64 14.19 -9.49 -7.23
N MET A 65 13.36 -8.95 -6.35
CA MET A 65 12.43 -7.86 -6.64
C MET A 65 13.10 -6.49 -6.53
N ASP A 66 12.64 -5.53 -7.32
CA ASP A 66 13.12 -4.15 -7.31
C ASP A 66 12.33 -3.27 -6.33
N ALA A 67 11.06 -3.61 -6.07
CA ALA A 67 10.18 -2.88 -5.19
C ALA A 67 9.15 -3.78 -4.52
N VAL A 68 8.68 -3.37 -3.33
CA VAL A 68 7.61 -4.03 -2.59
C VAL A 68 6.45 -3.07 -2.39
N TYR A 69 5.24 -3.56 -2.65
CA TYR A 69 3.99 -2.92 -2.26
C TYR A 69 3.35 -3.67 -1.12
N PHE A 70 3.01 -2.98 -0.05
CA PHE A 70 2.18 -3.53 1.02
C PHE A 70 0.76 -2.97 0.91
N VAL A 71 -0.15 -3.76 0.37
CA VAL A 71 -1.58 -3.44 0.23
C VAL A 71 -2.48 -4.47 0.93
N ALA A 72 -1.88 -5.31 1.77
CA ALA A 72 -2.62 -6.26 2.58
C ALA A 72 -3.41 -5.57 3.69
N GLY A 73 -4.54 -6.17 4.03
CA GLY A 73 -5.37 -5.77 5.16
C GLY A 73 -6.33 -6.89 5.56
N SER A 74 -6.50 -7.07 6.86
CA SER A 74 -7.33 -8.15 7.44
C SER A 74 -8.82 -7.83 7.49
N ARG A 75 -9.23 -6.61 7.14
CA ARG A 75 -10.60 -6.11 7.34
C ARG A 75 -11.05 -6.24 8.80
N GLY A 76 -10.18 -5.92 9.74
CA GLY A 76 -10.45 -5.96 11.18
C GLY A 76 -10.36 -7.35 11.82
N LYS A 77 -10.09 -8.41 11.05
CA LYS A 77 -10.12 -9.79 11.57
C LYS A 77 -8.80 -10.27 12.17
N ASP A 78 -7.69 -9.61 11.84
CA ASP A 78 -6.35 -10.03 12.23
C ASP A 78 -5.38 -8.83 12.20
N LEU A 79 -5.76 -7.76 12.90
CA LEU A 79 -5.08 -6.47 12.85
C LEU A 79 -3.63 -6.56 13.33
N LEU A 80 -3.38 -7.25 14.45
CA LEU A 80 -2.04 -7.33 15.04
C LEU A 80 -1.08 -8.16 14.18
N GLN A 81 -1.52 -9.31 13.69
CA GLN A 81 -0.63 -10.21 12.96
C GLN A 81 -0.51 -9.86 11.47
N THR A 82 -1.59 -9.37 10.84
CA THR A 82 -1.60 -9.03 9.42
C THR A 82 -1.30 -7.55 9.18
N ASP A 83 -2.09 -6.63 9.77
CA ASP A 83 -2.01 -5.21 9.41
C ASP A 83 -0.81 -4.52 10.08
N ALA A 84 -0.47 -4.88 11.33
CA ALA A 84 0.67 -4.31 12.04
C ALA A 84 1.94 -5.15 11.83
N MET A 85 2.06 -6.33 12.49
CA MET A 85 3.29 -7.12 12.50
C MET A 85 3.61 -7.75 11.14
N GLY A 86 2.59 -8.08 10.33
CA GLY A 86 2.77 -8.56 8.97
C GLY A 86 3.44 -7.50 8.09
N ALA A 87 3.04 -6.24 8.20
CA ALA A 87 3.71 -5.13 7.52
C ALA A 87 5.18 -5.03 7.94
N VAL A 88 5.46 -5.03 9.26
CA VAL A 88 6.83 -4.98 9.80
C VAL A 88 7.70 -6.12 9.25
N LYS A 89 7.18 -7.35 9.26
CA LYS A 89 7.95 -8.50 8.72
C LYS A 89 8.28 -8.36 7.24
N THR A 90 7.37 -7.78 6.44
CA THR A 90 7.65 -7.54 5.02
C THR A 90 8.67 -6.42 4.82
N MET A 91 8.73 -5.40 5.68
CA MET A 91 9.79 -4.39 5.69
C MET A 91 11.16 -5.02 6.01
N GLN A 92 11.21 -5.83 7.08
CA GLN A 92 12.43 -6.57 7.47
C GLN A 92 12.88 -7.54 6.38
N ALA A 93 11.94 -8.20 5.69
CA ALA A 93 12.22 -9.08 4.57
C ALA A 93 12.81 -8.31 3.37
N ALA A 94 12.25 -7.14 3.05
CA ALA A 94 12.76 -6.27 2.00
C ALA A 94 14.19 -5.82 2.30
N GLU A 95 14.48 -5.34 3.53
CA GLU A 95 15.83 -4.95 3.93
C GLU A 95 16.81 -6.12 3.87
N LYS A 96 16.39 -7.32 4.32
CA LYS A 96 17.20 -8.54 4.28
C LYS A 96 17.64 -8.92 2.87
N ASP A 97 16.76 -8.75 1.89
CA ASP A 97 17.02 -9.04 0.48
C ASP A 97 17.61 -7.84 -0.29
N GLY A 98 17.90 -6.73 0.41
CA GLY A 98 18.48 -5.54 -0.19
C GLY A 98 17.52 -4.74 -1.08
N ILE A 99 16.22 -5.02 -1.01
CA ILE A 99 15.20 -4.26 -1.73
C ILE A 99 15.03 -2.91 -1.01
N LYS A 100 15.22 -1.80 -1.74
CA LYS A 100 15.14 -0.47 -1.15
C LYS A 100 13.76 0.16 -1.26
N ARG A 101 13.11 0.05 -2.43
CA ARG A 101 11.83 0.72 -2.70
C ARG A 101 10.66 0.00 -2.04
N TYR A 102 9.98 0.70 -1.13
CA TYR A 102 8.85 0.16 -0.37
C TYR A 102 7.67 1.13 -0.41
N ILE A 103 6.53 0.71 -0.95
CA ILE A 103 5.32 1.53 -1.09
C ILE A 103 4.22 0.92 -0.23
N MET A 104 3.72 1.71 0.72
CA MET A 104 2.75 1.21 1.70
C MET A 104 1.41 1.91 1.57
N LEU A 105 0.36 1.11 1.48
CA LEU A 105 -1.01 1.57 1.63
C LEU A 105 -1.38 1.61 3.11
N SER A 106 -1.65 2.81 3.61
CA SER A 106 -2.08 3.05 4.98
C SER A 106 -3.51 3.59 5.05
N SER A 107 -3.79 4.49 5.94
CA SER A 107 -5.10 5.09 6.20
C SER A 107 -4.94 6.57 6.52
N LEU A 108 -5.92 7.38 6.10
CA LEU A 108 -5.95 8.81 6.39
C LEU A 108 -5.75 9.09 7.89
N TYR A 109 -4.86 10.02 8.19
CA TYR A 109 -4.50 10.40 9.56
C TYR A 109 -3.90 9.27 10.43
N ALA A 110 -3.37 8.18 9.83
CA ALA A 110 -2.79 7.09 10.61
C ALA A 110 -1.69 7.56 11.58
N LEU A 111 -0.91 8.57 11.20
CA LEU A 111 0.15 9.17 12.02
C LEU A 111 -0.28 10.37 12.88
N GLN A 112 -1.59 10.66 12.96
CA GLN A 112 -2.14 11.78 13.71
C GLN A 112 -3.21 11.29 14.70
N PRO A 113 -2.82 10.65 15.84
CA PRO A 113 -3.77 10.06 16.80
C PRO A 113 -4.79 11.03 17.36
N GLU A 114 -4.43 12.33 17.45
CA GLU A 114 -5.32 13.40 17.91
C GLU A 114 -6.52 13.64 16.97
N MET A 115 -6.48 13.13 15.74
CA MET A 115 -7.58 13.24 14.78
C MET A 115 -8.56 12.07 14.88
N TRP A 116 -8.15 10.91 15.42
CA TRP A 116 -8.98 9.71 15.39
C TRP A 116 -10.30 9.84 16.13
N ALA A 117 -10.27 10.47 17.34
CA ALA A 117 -11.49 10.69 18.12
C ALA A 117 -12.37 11.81 17.58
N LYS A 118 -11.83 12.73 16.75
CA LYS A 118 -12.54 13.88 16.21
C LYS A 118 -13.35 13.55 14.96
N ILE A 119 -12.97 12.49 14.25
CA ILE A 119 -13.59 12.09 12.98
C ILE A 119 -14.39 10.80 13.22
N PRO A 120 -15.74 10.81 13.14
CA PRO A 120 -16.57 9.67 13.50
C PRO A 120 -16.20 8.37 12.79
N SER A 121 -15.85 8.43 11.50
CA SER A 121 -15.42 7.25 10.72
C SER A 121 -14.12 6.66 11.24
N LEU A 122 -13.18 7.47 11.74
CA LEU A 122 -11.93 6.99 12.33
C LEU A 122 -12.16 6.50 13.77
N ALA A 123 -13.01 7.18 14.54
CA ALA A 123 -13.33 6.75 15.91
C ALA A 123 -13.95 5.35 15.95
N SER A 124 -14.69 4.96 14.92
CA SER A 124 -15.33 3.64 14.83
C SER A 124 -14.35 2.48 14.50
N ILE A 125 -13.11 2.78 14.12
CA ILE A 125 -12.09 1.79 13.71
C ILE A 125 -10.78 1.96 14.48
N MET A 126 -10.87 2.24 15.77
CA MET A 126 -9.73 2.62 16.62
C MET A 126 -8.57 1.61 16.56
N ASP A 127 -8.85 0.31 16.71
CA ASP A 127 -7.83 -0.74 16.69
C ASP A 127 -7.13 -0.84 15.32
N TYR A 128 -7.86 -0.57 14.25
CA TYR A 128 -7.29 -0.49 12.90
C TYR A 128 -6.36 0.73 12.76
N ASN A 129 -6.77 1.89 13.28
CA ASN A 129 -5.91 3.09 13.27
C ASN A 129 -4.61 2.84 14.04
N ILE A 130 -4.69 2.17 15.22
CA ILE A 130 -3.51 1.80 16.02
C ILE A 130 -2.59 0.86 15.23
N ALA A 131 -3.15 -0.15 14.55
CA ALA A 131 -2.35 -1.07 13.74
C ALA A 131 -1.63 -0.34 12.59
N LYS A 132 -2.30 0.59 11.92
CA LYS A 132 -1.71 1.41 10.85
C LYS A 132 -0.66 2.38 11.38
N PHE A 133 -0.94 3.07 12.49
CA PHE A 133 0.04 3.91 13.17
C PHE A 133 1.32 3.15 13.50
N PHE A 134 1.19 1.94 14.08
CA PHE A 134 2.34 1.12 14.42
C PHE A 134 3.18 0.77 13.19
N ALA A 135 2.54 0.33 12.10
CA ALA A 135 3.22 -0.05 10.87
C ALA A 135 3.90 1.16 10.18
N ASP A 136 3.18 2.29 10.05
CA ASP A 136 3.70 3.52 9.45
C ASP A 136 4.90 4.06 10.25
N ASN A 137 4.77 4.09 11.57
CA ASN A 137 5.83 4.58 12.47
C ASN A 137 7.07 3.68 12.41
N TYR A 138 6.87 2.35 12.37
CA TYR A 138 7.97 1.42 12.22
C TYR A 138 8.74 1.64 10.91
N LEU A 139 8.02 1.80 9.79
CA LEU A 139 8.61 2.05 8.47
C LEU A 139 9.48 3.31 8.48
N ILE A 140 8.97 4.39 9.05
CA ILE A 140 9.67 5.69 9.10
C ILE A 140 10.88 5.67 10.02
N SER A 141 10.73 5.06 11.22
CA SER A 141 11.70 5.24 12.30
C SER A 141 12.70 4.10 12.44
N ASN A 142 12.41 2.91 11.88
CA ASN A 142 13.18 1.70 12.13
C ASN A 142 13.67 1.00 10.87
N THR A 143 13.52 1.61 9.69
CA THR A 143 14.02 1.05 8.44
C THR A 143 14.87 2.06 7.67
N SER A 144 15.68 1.55 6.74
CA SER A 144 16.45 2.34 5.77
C SER A 144 15.84 2.28 4.36
N LEU A 145 14.54 1.97 4.26
CA LEU A 145 13.85 1.80 3.00
C LEU A 145 13.54 3.16 2.34
N ASP A 146 13.62 3.20 1.03
CA ASP A 146 13.14 4.31 0.20
C ASP A 146 11.60 4.23 0.15
N TYR A 147 10.98 4.60 1.28
CA TYR A 147 9.54 4.41 1.45
C TYR A 147 8.71 5.52 0.82
N THR A 148 7.46 5.19 0.48
CA THR A 148 6.35 6.12 0.31
C THR A 148 5.13 5.52 1.00
N ILE A 149 4.45 6.29 1.85
CA ILE A 149 3.21 5.87 2.52
C ILE A 149 2.05 6.63 1.91
N LEU A 150 1.10 5.93 1.30
CA LEU A 150 -0.15 6.51 0.82
C LEU A 150 -1.25 6.32 1.87
N GLN A 151 -1.83 7.41 2.33
CA GLN A 151 -2.89 7.46 3.33
C GLN A 151 -4.21 7.93 2.68
N PRO A 152 -4.98 7.06 2.01
CA PRO A 152 -6.25 7.43 1.42
C PRO A 152 -7.34 7.61 2.47
N ALA A 153 -8.36 8.38 2.11
CA ALA A 153 -9.63 8.45 2.81
C ALA A 153 -10.43 7.13 2.67
N SER A 154 -11.68 7.10 3.12
CA SER A 154 -12.51 5.90 3.05
C SER A 154 -12.68 5.41 1.60
N LEU A 155 -12.48 4.12 1.39
CA LEU A 155 -12.51 3.52 0.06
C LEU A 155 -13.94 3.26 -0.42
N THR A 156 -14.21 3.57 -1.68
CA THR A 156 -15.48 3.25 -2.36
C THR A 156 -15.27 2.39 -3.60
N GLU A 157 -16.33 1.68 -4.00
CA GLU A 157 -16.35 0.86 -5.24
C GLU A 157 -16.79 1.68 -6.47
N GLU A 158 -16.83 3.01 -6.35
CA GLU A 158 -17.18 3.89 -7.46
C GLU A 158 -16.12 3.86 -8.55
N PRO A 159 -16.50 4.19 -9.80
CA PRO A 159 -15.54 4.35 -10.88
C PRO A 159 -14.47 5.38 -10.55
N GLY A 160 -13.23 5.13 -10.98
CA GLY A 160 -12.15 6.08 -10.86
C GLY A 160 -12.38 7.35 -11.69
N THR A 161 -11.85 8.45 -11.20
CA THR A 161 -11.92 9.76 -11.86
C THR A 161 -10.59 10.15 -12.50
N GLY A 162 -9.49 9.48 -12.10
CA GLY A 162 -8.12 9.86 -12.44
C GLY A 162 -7.67 11.16 -11.78
N LYS A 163 -8.41 11.66 -10.77
CA LYS A 163 -8.15 12.95 -10.12
C LYS A 163 -8.20 12.82 -8.61
N ILE A 164 -7.25 13.48 -7.95
CA ILE A 164 -7.09 13.45 -6.50
C ILE A 164 -6.83 14.85 -5.93
N GLN A 165 -6.85 14.94 -4.63
CA GLN A 165 -6.28 16.02 -3.83
C GLN A 165 -5.30 15.41 -2.83
N ILE A 166 -4.10 15.99 -2.74
CA ILE A 166 -3.10 15.65 -1.73
C ILE A 166 -3.19 16.63 -0.57
N GLY A 167 -3.02 16.11 0.65
CA GLY A 167 -3.07 16.90 1.88
C GLY A 167 -4.46 17.10 2.46
N GLU A 168 -4.67 18.26 3.09
CA GLU A 168 -5.93 18.59 3.73
C GLU A 168 -7.04 18.83 2.71
N GLY A 169 -8.27 18.51 3.07
CA GLY A 169 -9.42 18.68 2.22
C GLY A 169 -10.72 18.17 2.85
N SER A 170 -11.85 18.45 2.21
CA SER A 170 -13.19 18.11 2.71
C SER A 170 -13.67 16.72 2.23
N ALA A 171 -13.12 16.19 1.14
CA ALA A 171 -13.53 14.88 0.65
C ALA A 171 -13.14 13.77 1.63
N THR A 172 -14.09 12.88 1.92
CA THR A 172 -13.95 11.82 2.93
C THR A 172 -13.78 10.43 2.32
N THR A 173 -13.78 10.34 0.99
CA THR A 173 -13.71 9.08 0.25
C THR A 173 -12.69 9.11 -0.87
N ASN A 174 -12.28 7.92 -1.31
CA ASN A 174 -11.53 7.69 -2.54
C ASN A 174 -12.07 6.47 -3.28
N PRO A 175 -12.34 6.55 -4.59
CA PRO A 175 -12.55 5.38 -5.42
C PRO A 175 -11.33 4.45 -5.41
N ILE A 176 -11.56 3.15 -5.30
CA ILE A 176 -10.48 2.15 -5.32
C ILE A 176 -9.60 2.26 -6.56
N PRO A 177 -10.13 2.47 -7.79
CA PRO A 177 -9.29 2.64 -8.97
C PRO A 177 -8.34 3.83 -8.89
N ASP A 178 -8.77 4.97 -8.33
CA ASP A 178 -7.89 6.14 -8.17
C ASP A 178 -6.75 5.88 -7.16
N VAL A 179 -7.03 5.10 -6.09
CA VAL A 179 -6.00 4.69 -5.11
C VAL A 179 -5.00 3.73 -5.76
N ALA A 180 -5.48 2.77 -6.54
CA ALA A 180 -4.65 1.80 -7.24
C ALA A 180 -3.74 2.49 -8.27
N GLN A 181 -4.29 3.38 -9.10
CA GLN A 181 -3.52 4.17 -10.05
C GLN A 181 -2.48 5.04 -9.35
N THR A 182 -2.85 5.74 -8.26
CA THR A 182 -1.89 6.56 -7.49
C THR A 182 -0.74 5.71 -6.96
N LEU A 183 -1.03 4.52 -6.41
CA LEU A 183 0.02 3.58 -5.96
C LEU A 183 0.94 3.17 -7.12
N ALA A 184 0.39 2.85 -8.29
CA ALA A 184 1.19 2.45 -9.45
C ALA A 184 2.09 3.59 -9.94
N ASP A 185 1.56 4.82 -10.00
CA ASP A 185 2.27 6.00 -10.47
C ASP A 185 3.40 6.43 -9.51
N ILE A 186 3.23 6.24 -8.20
CA ILE A 186 4.28 6.46 -7.17
C ILE A 186 5.59 5.73 -7.50
N LEU A 187 5.55 4.59 -8.18
CA LEU A 187 6.77 3.85 -8.58
C LEU A 187 7.66 4.63 -9.55
N GLN A 188 7.08 5.54 -10.32
CA GLN A 188 7.79 6.37 -11.31
C GLN A 188 8.16 7.75 -10.73
N HIS A 189 7.60 8.14 -9.58
CA HIS A 189 7.78 9.45 -8.94
C HIS A 189 8.77 9.35 -7.77
N ASN A 190 10.08 9.49 -8.06
CA ASN A 190 11.13 9.41 -7.03
C ASN A 190 11.04 10.56 -6.01
N ASN A 191 10.43 11.70 -6.35
CA ASN A 191 10.15 12.80 -5.41
C ASN A 191 9.23 12.40 -4.27
N THR A 192 8.50 11.28 -4.39
CA THR A 192 7.64 10.74 -3.33
C THR A 192 8.40 9.92 -2.28
N ILE A 193 9.69 9.64 -2.48
CA ILE A 193 10.52 8.88 -1.54
C ILE A 193 10.68 9.68 -0.24
N GLY A 194 10.45 9.02 0.90
CA GLY A 194 10.47 9.62 2.23
C GLY A 194 9.19 10.38 2.60
N HIS A 195 8.16 10.34 1.75
CA HIS A 195 6.93 11.09 1.99
C HIS A 195 5.77 10.22 2.49
N VAL A 196 4.94 10.85 3.33
CA VAL A 196 3.62 10.37 3.73
C VAL A 196 2.58 11.23 3.01
N ILE A 197 1.81 10.62 2.14
CA ILE A 197 0.90 11.29 1.23
C ILE A 197 -0.55 11.05 1.67
N MET A 198 -1.18 12.04 2.27
CA MET A 198 -2.63 12.01 2.51
C MET A 198 -3.35 12.24 1.20
N MET A 199 -4.24 11.32 0.83
CA MET A 199 -4.97 11.33 -0.43
C MET A 199 -6.49 11.42 -0.20
N ARG A 200 -7.13 12.26 -1.00
CA ARG A 200 -8.59 12.44 -1.06
C ARG A 200 -9.05 12.51 -2.51
N SER A 201 -10.33 12.27 -2.75
CA SER A 201 -10.94 12.64 -4.04
C SER A 201 -10.78 14.14 -4.28
N GLY A 202 -10.48 14.53 -5.52
CA GLY A 202 -10.21 15.92 -5.85
C GLY A 202 -10.35 16.22 -7.35
N ASN A 203 -9.72 17.31 -7.79
CA ASN A 203 -9.85 17.79 -9.17
C ASN A 203 -8.51 17.83 -9.94
N THR A 204 -7.40 17.51 -9.28
CA THR A 204 -6.07 17.50 -9.90
C THR A 204 -5.78 16.12 -10.48
N PRO A 205 -5.37 15.99 -11.76
CA PRO A 205 -4.90 14.73 -12.30
C PRO A 205 -3.84 14.08 -11.41
N ILE A 206 -3.86 12.75 -11.28
CA ILE A 206 -2.99 12.01 -10.34
C ILE A 206 -1.51 12.32 -10.60
N GLU A 207 -1.07 12.25 -11.86
CA GLU A 207 0.30 12.54 -12.26
C GLU A 207 0.73 13.97 -11.82
N GLU A 208 -0.10 14.97 -12.15
CA GLU A 208 0.15 16.38 -11.79
C GLU A 208 0.18 16.60 -10.26
N ALA A 209 -0.62 15.84 -9.51
CA ALA A 209 -0.63 15.92 -8.06
C ALA A 209 0.64 15.31 -7.44
N LEU A 210 1.15 14.21 -8.01
CA LEU A 210 2.38 13.56 -7.56
C LEU A 210 3.63 14.38 -7.91
N ASP A 211 3.65 15.06 -9.05
CA ASP A 211 4.76 15.94 -9.47
C ASP A 211 5.04 17.09 -8.50
N LYS A 212 4.03 17.47 -7.68
CA LYS A 212 4.09 18.63 -6.76
C LYS A 212 4.51 18.27 -5.33
N ILE A 213 4.86 17.01 -5.06
CA ILE A 213 5.32 16.54 -3.74
C ILE A 213 6.76 16.95 -3.43
#